data_dc8fd9eaa4a21629f4abd270c46f3947
#
_entry.id   dc8fd9eaa4a21629f4abd270c46f3947
#
_cell.length_a   1.000
_cell.length_b   1.000
_cell.length_c   1.000
_cell.angle_alpha   90.00
_cell.angle_beta   90.00
_cell.angle_gamma   90.00
#
_symmetry.space_group_name_H-M   'P 1'
#
loop_
_entity.id
_entity.type
_entity.pdbx_description
1 polymer ?
#
loop_
_entity_poly.entity_id
_entity_poly.type
_entity_poly.pdbx_seq_one_letter_code
_entity_poly.pdbx_strand_id
1 'polypeptide(L)'
;MDGMEHVGIVGTGLAGVRAAAELRAAGFTGKLTAWDAEDREPYDRPPLTKSLFGERVRPLASQGLGDLAGLGVRVVPEAAASVKLSPSRALRVSGVAVDAAILATGAAPHRKMPGAHVVYTSDDAARLAAAIPHSASVRIAGAGWIGTEIASAVASAGLPGPRVELWESSGHILGRSFHGAVDDLWLGWLEESGVDVRLDQPLPEGQDADAILVQATGSAPALAFLAVEADRTARGALATDSLTRVLSGGSPVPGLYAVGDCADALLGETTLEGGHWTKALNDGKATAAAILGVPPPAYIPPVEVFSTQFGHEIGLVGTVPADVAPAREEPPRGGSVMRWEREGRLLALLSVDAPRELSRARKALRVRRG
;
A
#
# COMPACT_ATOMS: atom_id res chain seq x y z
N MET A 1 0.41 -23.10 -25.96
CA MET A 1 -0.22 -22.59 -24.70
C MET A 1 -1.49 -23.38 -24.39
N ASP A 2 -1.41 -24.68 -24.51
CA ASP A 2 -2.51 -25.58 -24.15
C ASP A 2 -2.38 -25.88 -22.66
N GLY A 3 -3.33 -25.39 -21.82
CA GLY A 3 -3.41 -25.85 -20.45
C GLY A 3 -3.66 -24.85 -19.31
N MET A 4 -3.69 -23.54 -19.55
CA MET A 4 -4.06 -22.58 -18.50
C MET A 4 -5.56 -22.29 -18.59
N GLU A 5 -6.36 -22.97 -17.77
CA GLU A 5 -7.83 -22.89 -17.84
C GLU A 5 -8.44 -22.17 -16.63
N HIS A 6 -7.75 -22.18 -15.49
CA HIS A 6 -8.28 -21.63 -14.25
C HIS A 6 -7.22 -20.88 -13.43
N VAL A 7 -7.43 -19.58 -13.24
CA VAL A 7 -6.60 -18.74 -12.36
C VAL A 7 -7.39 -18.38 -11.10
N GLY A 8 -6.78 -18.63 -9.93
CA GLY A 8 -7.28 -18.21 -8.62
C GLY A 8 -6.65 -16.89 -8.19
N ILE A 9 -7.43 -15.96 -7.66
CA ILE A 9 -6.96 -14.67 -7.14
C ILE A 9 -7.34 -14.58 -5.66
N VAL A 10 -6.38 -14.37 -4.78
CA VAL A 10 -6.61 -14.27 -3.34
C VAL A 10 -6.51 -12.80 -2.93
N GLY A 11 -7.66 -12.19 -2.68
CA GLY A 11 -7.82 -10.76 -2.40
C GLY A 11 -8.30 -9.96 -3.62
N THR A 12 -9.32 -9.14 -3.40
CA THR A 12 -9.97 -8.29 -4.41
C THR A 12 -9.70 -6.80 -4.20
N GLY A 13 -8.65 -6.45 -3.47
CA GLY A 13 -8.13 -5.08 -3.45
C GLY A 13 -7.59 -4.66 -4.81
N LEU A 14 -7.06 -3.44 -4.92
CA LEU A 14 -6.56 -2.87 -6.19
C LEU A 14 -5.67 -3.83 -6.98
N ALA A 15 -4.71 -4.49 -6.33
CA ALA A 15 -3.78 -5.40 -7.00
C ALA A 15 -4.48 -6.62 -7.62
N GLY A 16 -5.45 -7.24 -6.91
CA GLY A 16 -6.20 -8.38 -7.40
C GLY A 16 -7.15 -8.03 -8.55
N VAL A 17 -7.87 -6.91 -8.42
CA VAL A 17 -8.74 -6.39 -9.50
C VAL A 17 -7.93 -6.05 -10.73
N ARG A 18 -6.78 -5.38 -10.58
CA ARG A 18 -5.88 -5.07 -11.70
C ARG A 18 -5.31 -6.33 -12.36
N ALA A 19 -4.94 -7.34 -11.56
CA ALA A 19 -4.46 -8.62 -12.12
C ALA A 19 -5.55 -9.29 -12.99
N ALA A 20 -6.81 -9.32 -12.53
CA ALA A 20 -7.92 -9.84 -13.31
C ALA A 20 -8.13 -9.03 -14.61
N ALA A 21 -8.12 -7.70 -14.52
CA ALA A 21 -8.30 -6.82 -15.67
C ALA A 21 -7.19 -7.00 -16.71
N GLU A 22 -5.94 -7.06 -16.28
CA GLU A 22 -4.79 -7.23 -17.17
C GLU A 22 -4.74 -8.64 -17.82
N LEU A 23 -5.17 -9.69 -17.10
CA LEU A 23 -5.34 -11.02 -17.69
C LEU A 23 -6.37 -10.99 -18.83
N ARG A 24 -7.53 -10.37 -18.62
CA ARG A 24 -8.54 -10.22 -19.67
C ARG A 24 -8.06 -9.37 -20.85
N ALA A 25 -7.41 -8.25 -20.55
CA ALA A 25 -6.84 -7.38 -21.58
C ALA A 25 -5.75 -8.08 -22.42
N ALA A 26 -5.00 -9.00 -21.81
CA ALA A 26 -4.00 -9.81 -22.51
C ALA A 26 -4.58 -11.05 -23.22
N GLY A 27 -5.91 -11.23 -23.21
CA GLY A 27 -6.60 -12.28 -23.95
C GLY A 27 -6.87 -13.58 -23.18
N PHE A 28 -6.72 -13.61 -21.87
CA PHE A 28 -7.09 -14.79 -21.08
C PHE A 28 -8.60 -15.00 -21.08
N THR A 29 -9.06 -16.13 -21.59
CA THR A 29 -10.48 -16.50 -21.70
C THR A 29 -10.90 -17.55 -20.66
N GLY A 30 -9.96 -18.13 -19.93
CA GLY A 30 -10.21 -19.15 -18.92
C GLY A 30 -10.98 -18.62 -17.69
N LYS A 31 -11.24 -19.51 -16.75
CA LYS A 31 -11.96 -19.22 -15.52
C LYS A 31 -11.11 -18.33 -14.58
N LEU A 32 -11.73 -17.29 -14.02
CA LEU A 32 -11.20 -16.50 -12.93
C LEU A 32 -12.08 -16.70 -11.69
N THR A 33 -11.45 -17.09 -10.57
CA THR A 33 -12.11 -17.16 -9.28
C THR A 33 -11.34 -16.31 -8.28
N ALA A 34 -12.00 -15.37 -7.61
CA ALA A 34 -11.41 -14.52 -6.59
C ALA A 34 -12.02 -14.81 -5.21
N TRP A 35 -11.19 -14.83 -4.17
CA TRP A 35 -11.61 -14.93 -2.77
C TRP A 35 -11.49 -13.54 -2.12
N ASP A 36 -12.59 -13.06 -1.53
CA ASP A 36 -12.66 -11.76 -0.90
C ASP A 36 -13.12 -11.86 0.57
N ALA A 37 -12.31 -11.32 1.46
CA ALA A 37 -12.58 -11.35 2.89
C ALA A 37 -13.58 -10.28 3.36
N GLU A 38 -13.84 -9.24 2.55
CA GLU A 38 -14.70 -8.10 2.94
C GLU A 38 -16.14 -8.23 2.44
N ASP A 39 -16.42 -9.13 1.48
CA ASP A 39 -17.75 -9.29 0.86
C ASP A 39 -18.36 -7.96 0.42
N ARG A 40 -17.56 -7.17 -0.34
CA ARG A 40 -17.92 -5.84 -0.82
C ARG A 40 -17.47 -5.62 -2.24
N GLU A 41 -18.10 -4.66 -2.92
CA GLU A 41 -17.55 -4.13 -4.15
C GLU A 41 -16.13 -3.58 -3.89
N PRO A 42 -15.12 -3.98 -4.68
CA PRO A 42 -13.75 -3.50 -4.50
C PRO A 42 -13.65 -1.98 -4.57
N TYR A 43 -12.96 -1.39 -3.62
CA TYR A 43 -12.82 0.06 -3.49
C TYR A 43 -11.37 0.49 -3.25
N ASP A 44 -11.10 1.77 -3.50
CA ASP A 44 -9.81 2.38 -3.27
C ASP A 44 -9.58 2.67 -1.78
N ARG A 45 -8.43 2.25 -1.22
CA ARG A 45 -8.14 2.39 0.22
C ARG A 45 -7.59 3.76 0.64
N PRO A 46 -6.82 4.51 -0.17
CA PRO A 46 -6.28 5.80 0.23
C PRO A 46 -7.32 6.82 0.76
N PRO A 47 -8.56 6.88 0.25
CA PRO A 47 -9.56 7.79 0.80
C PRO A 47 -9.99 7.48 2.23
N LEU A 48 -9.75 6.28 2.75
CA LEU A 48 -10.16 5.88 4.11
C LEU A 48 -9.55 6.78 5.19
N THR A 49 -8.32 7.26 4.99
CA THR A 49 -7.61 8.17 5.89
C THR A 49 -7.65 9.61 5.39
N LYS A 50 -7.43 9.83 4.09
CA LYS A 50 -7.36 11.16 3.46
C LYS A 50 -8.70 11.89 3.42
N SER A 51 -9.80 11.14 3.32
CA SER A 51 -11.18 11.66 3.29
C SER A 51 -12.00 11.13 4.45
N LEU A 52 -11.41 11.05 5.66
CA LEU A 52 -12.00 10.39 6.82
C LEU A 52 -13.41 10.89 7.17
N PHE A 53 -13.70 12.17 6.98
CA PHE A 53 -15.01 12.79 7.20
C PHE A 53 -15.78 13.09 5.90
N GLY A 54 -15.27 12.66 4.74
CA GLY A 54 -15.87 12.87 3.43
C GLY A 54 -16.23 11.58 2.71
N GLU A 55 -16.07 11.56 1.39
CA GLU A 55 -16.27 10.37 0.54
C GLU A 55 -15.12 9.39 0.72
N ARG A 56 -15.28 8.46 1.65
CA ARG A 56 -14.27 7.46 2.04
C ARG A 56 -14.22 6.23 1.13
N VAL A 57 -15.34 5.90 0.48
CA VAL A 57 -15.45 4.69 -0.35
C VAL A 57 -15.63 5.09 -1.80
N ARG A 58 -14.65 4.74 -2.62
CA ARG A 58 -14.65 4.96 -4.06
C ARG A 58 -14.49 3.62 -4.76
N PRO A 59 -15.56 3.05 -5.37
CA PRO A 59 -15.47 1.80 -6.09
C PRO A 59 -14.40 1.85 -7.19
N LEU A 60 -13.60 0.79 -7.31
CA LEU A 60 -12.57 0.70 -8.36
C LEU A 60 -13.18 0.69 -9.76
N ALA A 61 -14.37 0.10 -9.90
CA ALA A 61 -15.12 0.09 -11.17
C ALA A 61 -15.46 1.50 -11.63
N SER A 62 -15.93 2.38 -10.74
CA SER A 62 -16.25 3.78 -11.07
C SER A 62 -15.05 4.61 -11.50
N GLN A 63 -13.85 4.18 -11.16
CA GLN A 63 -12.59 4.82 -11.53
C GLN A 63 -11.94 4.20 -12.80
N GLY A 64 -12.62 3.25 -13.44
CA GLY A 64 -12.07 2.53 -14.60
C GLY A 64 -10.89 1.59 -14.26
N LEU A 65 -10.72 1.22 -12.97
CA LEU A 65 -9.62 0.38 -12.51
C LEU A 65 -9.93 -1.11 -12.61
N GLY A 66 -11.16 -1.48 -12.91
CA GLY A 66 -11.63 -2.84 -13.15
C GLY A 66 -12.95 -3.13 -12.44
N ASP A 67 -13.80 -3.88 -13.12
CA ASP A 67 -15.09 -4.37 -12.63
C ASP A 67 -15.05 -5.90 -12.66
N LEU A 68 -15.02 -6.56 -11.51
CA LEU A 68 -14.90 -8.01 -11.41
C LEU A 68 -16.06 -8.73 -12.08
N ALA A 69 -17.28 -8.20 -11.99
CA ALA A 69 -18.47 -8.79 -12.62
C ALA A 69 -18.39 -8.68 -14.15
N GLY A 70 -18.07 -7.49 -14.66
CA GLY A 70 -17.87 -7.25 -16.10
C GLY A 70 -16.69 -8.04 -16.69
N LEU A 71 -15.69 -8.36 -15.88
CA LEU A 71 -14.56 -9.22 -16.25
C LEU A 71 -14.89 -10.72 -16.17
N GLY A 72 -16.09 -11.11 -15.76
CA GLY A 72 -16.50 -12.50 -15.61
C GLY A 72 -15.72 -13.24 -14.52
N VAL A 73 -15.36 -12.55 -13.42
CA VAL A 73 -14.72 -13.14 -12.25
C VAL A 73 -15.77 -13.68 -11.29
N ARG A 74 -15.67 -14.96 -10.94
CA ARG A 74 -16.46 -15.53 -9.86
C ARG A 74 -15.84 -15.09 -8.52
N VAL A 75 -16.56 -14.27 -7.76
CA VAL A 75 -16.14 -13.89 -6.40
C VAL A 75 -16.71 -14.88 -5.40
N VAL A 76 -15.85 -15.37 -4.49
CA VAL A 76 -16.20 -16.16 -3.31
C VAL A 76 -16.09 -15.22 -2.12
N PRO A 77 -17.22 -14.89 -1.42
CA PRO A 77 -17.29 -13.85 -0.39
C PRO A 77 -16.77 -14.37 0.97
N GLU A 78 -15.57 -14.90 0.97
CA GLU A 78 -14.89 -15.41 2.17
C GLU A 78 -13.37 -15.35 2.01
N ALA A 79 -12.67 -15.20 3.12
CA ALA A 79 -11.22 -15.27 3.13
C ALA A 79 -10.73 -16.64 2.63
N ALA A 80 -9.69 -16.66 1.80
CA ALA A 80 -9.08 -17.91 1.42
C ALA A 80 -8.48 -18.62 2.65
N ALA A 81 -8.96 -19.84 2.93
CA ALA A 81 -8.53 -20.63 4.09
C ALA A 81 -7.10 -21.15 3.93
N SER A 82 -6.69 -21.46 2.70
CA SER A 82 -5.32 -21.91 2.40
C SER A 82 -4.95 -21.77 0.93
N VAL A 83 -3.65 -21.57 0.69
CA VAL A 83 -3.01 -21.82 -0.62
C VAL A 83 -1.91 -22.84 -0.41
N LYS A 84 -2.00 -23.97 -1.10
CA LYS A 84 -1.09 -25.10 -0.91
C LYS A 84 -0.86 -25.89 -2.21
N LEU A 85 0.23 -26.64 -2.24
CA LEU A 85 0.47 -27.65 -3.25
C LEU A 85 -0.16 -28.99 -2.81
N SER A 86 -0.84 -29.67 -3.72
CA SER A 86 -1.28 -31.06 -3.51
C SER A 86 -0.08 -32.02 -3.57
N PRO A 87 -0.24 -33.30 -3.19
CA PRO A 87 0.81 -34.30 -3.39
C PRO A 87 1.30 -34.44 -4.84
N SER A 88 0.42 -34.18 -5.81
CA SER A 88 0.76 -34.10 -7.25
C SER A 88 1.35 -32.74 -7.67
N ARG A 89 1.67 -31.86 -6.71
CA ARG A 89 2.19 -30.50 -6.91
C ARG A 89 1.23 -29.54 -7.65
N ALA A 90 -0.05 -29.88 -7.76
CA ALA A 90 -1.05 -28.95 -8.27
C ALA A 90 -1.43 -27.91 -7.21
N LEU A 91 -1.56 -26.65 -7.62
CA LEU A 91 -1.99 -25.56 -6.74
C LEU A 91 -3.46 -25.71 -6.35
N ARG A 92 -3.74 -25.42 -5.07
CA ARG A 92 -5.11 -25.37 -4.55
C ARG A 92 -5.30 -24.12 -3.70
N VAL A 93 -6.41 -23.41 -3.96
CA VAL A 93 -6.88 -22.28 -3.15
C VAL A 93 -8.18 -22.71 -2.47
N SER A 94 -8.20 -22.75 -1.14
CA SER A 94 -9.37 -23.23 -0.35
C SER A 94 -9.93 -24.57 -0.87
N GLY A 95 -9.03 -25.50 -1.24
CA GLY A 95 -9.42 -26.80 -1.79
C GLY A 95 -9.74 -26.83 -3.29
N VAL A 96 -9.97 -25.69 -3.94
CA VAL A 96 -10.22 -25.57 -5.38
C VAL A 96 -8.90 -25.70 -6.14
N ALA A 97 -8.84 -26.59 -7.12
CA ALA A 97 -7.67 -26.71 -8.00
C ALA A 97 -7.62 -25.53 -8.98
N VAL A 98 -6.42 -24.96 -9.15
CA VAL A 98 -6.14 -23.88 -10.08
C VAL A 98 -4.81 -24.13 -10.78
N ASP A 99 -4.68 -23.65 -12.02
CA ASP A 99 -3.43 -23.75 -12.78
C ASP A 99 -2.42 -22.68 -12.34
N ALA A 100 -2.95 -21.52 -11.92
CA ALA A 100 -2.15 -20.45 -11.32
C ALA A 100 -2.91 -19.79 -10.16
N ALA A 101 -2.17 -19.35 -9.15
CA ALA A 101 -2.69 -18.54 -8.03
C ALA A 101 -1.96 -17.20 -7.95
N ILE A 102 -2.73 -16.12 -7.83
CA ILE A 102 -2.23 -14.75 -7.64
C ILE A 102 -2.58 -14.32 -6.21
N LEU A 103 -1.57 -14.10 -5.39
CA LEU A 103 -1.71 -13.62 -4.03
C LEU A 103 -1.75 -12.09 -4.05
N ALA A 104 -2.89 -11.50 -3.70
CA ALA A 104 -3.16 -10.07 -3.71
C ALA A 104 -3.76 -9.61 -2.37
N THR A 105 -3.35 -10.26 -1.27
CA THR A 105 -3.94 -10.09 0.05
C THR A 105 -3.52 -8.83 0.79
N GLY A 106 -2.57 -8.08 0.22
CA GLY A 106 -2.11 -6.84 0.82
C GLY A 106 -1.38 -7.03 2.14
N ALA A 107 -1.49 -6.04 3.02
CA ALA A 107 -0.90 -6.02 4.35
C ALA A 107 -1.95 -5.64 5.38
N ALA A 108 -1.98 -6.35 6.51
CA ALA A 108 -2.90 -6.07 7.62
C ALA A 108 -2.21 -5.20 8.69
N PRO A 109 -2.91 -4.25 9.32
CA PRO A 109 -2.35 -3.43 10.37
C PRO A 109 -1.99 -4.25 11.60
N HIS A 110 -0.95 -3.84 12.29
CA HIS A 110 -0.68 -4.36 13.62
C HIS A 110 -1.83 -4.01 14.57
N ARG A 111 -2.28 -4.97 15.37
CA ARG A 111 -3.33 -4.79 16.40
C ARG A 111 -2.73 -5.17 17.76
N LYS A 112 -1.83 -4.31 18.27
CA LYS A 112 -1.08 -4.56 19.53
C LYS A 112 -1.64 -3.76 20.71
N MET A 113 -2.51 -2.78 20.45
CA MET A 113 -3.07 -1.88 21.46
C MET A 113 -4.55 -2.20 21.67
N PRO A 114 -4.94 -2.81 22.81
CA PRO A 114 -6.34 -3.15 23.09
C PRO A 114 -7.23 -1.91 23.07
N GLY A 115 -8.40 -2.01 22.41
CA GLY A 115 -9.35 -0.92 22.31
C GLY A 115 -9.00 0.17 21.28
N ALA A 116 -7.81 0.14 20.69
CA ALA A 116 -7.43 1.11 19.67
C ALA A 116 -8.16 0.89 18.34
N HIS A 117 -8.57 1.97 17.72
CA HIS A 117 -9.01 1.97 16.34
C HIS A 117 -7.80 1.76 15.41
N VAL A 118 -8.00 1.02 14.35
CA VAL A 118 -7.11 0.96 13.18
C VAL A 118 -7.93 1.34 11.96
N VAL A 119 -7.29 1.87 10.91
CA VAL A 119 -7.97 2.12 9.64
C VAL A 119 -7.41 1.15 8.60
N TYR A 120 -8.22 0.14 8.28
CA TYR A 120 -7.89 -0.89 7.30
C TYR A 120 -9.03 -1.13 6.32
N THR A 121 -10.27 -1.24 6.83
CA THR A 121 -11.48 -1.42 6.04
C THR A 121 -12.34 -0.14 6.04
N SER A 122 -13.31 -0.08 5.14
CA SER A 122 -14.29 1.01 5.11
C SER A 122 -15.09 1.11 6.42
N ASP A 123 -15.35 -0.02 7.08
CA ASP A 123 -16.03 -0.06 8.38
C ASP A 123 -15.15 0.45 9.51
N ASP A 124 -13.85 0.16 9.47
CA ASP A 124 -12.89 0.74 10.44
C ASP A 124 -12.89 2.27 10.33
N ALA A 125 -12.79 2.80 9.13
CA ALA A 125 -12.80 4.25 8.89
C ALA A 125 -14.15 4.88 9.31
N ALA A 126 -15.28 4.21 9.03
CA ALA A 126 -16.59 4.68 9.42
C ALA A 126 -16.75 4.72 10.95
N ARG A 127 -16.31 3.67 11.66
CA ARG A 127 -16.33 3.63 13.13
C ARG A 127 -15.47 4.73 13.74
N LEU A 128 -14.25 4.92 13.23
CA LEU A 128 -13.37 5.99 13.70
C LEU A 128 -13.99 7.37 13.47
N ALA A 129 -14.47 7.65 12.27
CA ALA A 129 -15.09 8.93 11.93
C ALA A 129 -16.34 9.25 12.78
N ALA A 130 -17.12 8.22 13.14
CA ALA A 130 -18.30 8.39 14.00
C ALA A 130 -17.91 8.63 15.48
N ALA A 131 -16.81 8.06 15.95
CA ALA A 131 -16.39 8.17 17.35
C ALA A 131 -15.73 9.53 17.67
N ILE A 132 -14.93 10.08 16.75
CA ILE A 132 -14.13 11.30 16.96
C ILE A 132 -14.95 12.50 17.44
N PRO A 133 -16.13 12.87 16.87
CA PRO A 133 -16.88 14.05 17.30
C PRO A 133 -17.40 13.99 18.74
N HIS A 134 -17.38 12.82 19.36
CA HIS A 134 -17.89 12.58 20.71
C HIS A 134 -16.77 12.40 21.75
N SER A 135 -15.51 12.64 21.37
CA SER A 135 -14.37 12.46 22.24
C SER A 135 -13.74 13.80 22.68
N ALA A 136 -13.09 13.80 23.83
CA ALA A 136 -12.33 14.96 24.31
C ALA A 136 -10.95 15.07 23.62
N SER A 137 -10.39 13.93 23.22
CA SER A 137 -9.11 13.89 22.50
C SER A 137 -9.01 12.70 21.56
N VAL A 138 -8.14 12.83 20.53
CA VAL A 138 -7.71 11.76 19.62
C VAL A 138 -6.22 11.57 19.81
N ARG A 139 -5.85 10.41 20.30
CA ARG A 139 -4.45 10.03 20.57
C ARG A 139 -4.00 9.04 19.51
N ILE A 140 -3.04 9.43 18.67
CA ILE A 140 -2.57 8.65 17.54
C ILE A 140 -1.19 8.10 17.87
N ALA A 141 -1.04 6.78 17.85
CA ALA A 141 0.24 6.10 17.99
C ALA A 141 0.84 5.78 16.63
N GLY A 142 2.00 6.37 16.33
CA GLY A 142 2.74 6.25 15.08
C GLY A 142 2.60 7.46 14.17
N ALA A 143 3.73 8.13 13.89
CA ALA A 143 3.82 9.29 13.00
C ALA A 143 4.28 8.91 11.57
N GLY A 144 3.86 7.72 11.08
CA GLY A 144 3.97 7.33 9.68
C GLY A 144 2.88 7.97 8.82
N TRP A 145 2.82 7.62 7.52
CA TRP A 145 1.85 8.19 6.56
C TRP A 145 0.40 8.13 7.04
N ILE A 146 -0.04 7.00 7.60
CA ILE A 146 -1.42 6.83 8.09
C ILE A 146 -1.69 7.72 9.31
N GLY A 147 -0.75 7.77 10.27
CA GLY A 147 -0.91 8.59 11.48
C GLY A 147 -0.97 10.07 11.16
N THR A 148 -0.09 10.58 10.30
CA THR A 148 -0.07 11.99 9.88
C THR A 148 -1.30 12.36 9.01
N GLU A 149 -1.78 11.45 8.16
CA GLU A 149 -3.04 11.64 7.41
C GLU A 149 -4.25 11.75 8.33
N ILE A 150 -4.35 10.89 9.35
CA ILE A 150 -5.45 10.94 10.32
C ILE A 150 -5.35 12.21 11.17
N ALA A 151 -4.15 12.58 11.63
CA ALA A 151 -3.94 13.83 12.36
C ALA A 151 -4.38 15.05 11.52
N SER A 152 -3.96 15.11 10.26
CA SER A 152 -4.37 16.14 9.31
C SER A 152 -5.88 16.16 9.11
N ALA A 153 -6.51 15.00 8.88
CA ALA A 153 -7.96 14.91 8.65
C ALA A 153 -8.76 15.39 9.86
N VAL A 154 -8.35 15.02 11.08
CA VAL A 154 -9.04 15.45 12.31
C VAL A 154 -8.83 16.95 12.57
N ALA A 155 -7.61 17.45 12.46
CA ALA A 155 -7.30 18.86 12.68
C ALA A 155 -8.01 19.78 11.67
N SER A 156 -8.14 19.34 10.41
CA SER A 156 -8.78 20.10 9.33
C SER A 156 -10.31 19.97 9.29
N ALA A 157 -10.92 19.11 10.09
CA ALA A 157 -12.36 18.83 10.03
C ALA A 157 -13.25 19.96 10.54
N GLY A 158 -12.68 20.98 11.19
CA GLY A 158 -13.44 22.08 11.80
C GLY A 158 -14.43 21.63 12.90
N LEU A 159 -14.19 20.45 13.47
CA LEU A 159 -15.02 19.90 14.55
C LEU A 159 -14.76 20.72 15.83
N PRO A 160 -15.83 21.11 16.56
CA PRO A 160 -15.66 21.69 17.89
C PRO A 160 -15.24 20.54 18.82
N GLY A 161 -13.96 20.42 19.09
CA GLY A 161 -13.66 19.51 20.13
C GLY A 161 -12.31 18.79 20.23
N PRO A 162 -12.02 17.65 19.63
CA PRO A 162 -11.00 16.84 20.21
C PRO A 162 -9.61 17.44 20.04
N ARG A 163 -8.86 17.50 21.13
CA ARG A 163 -7.42 17.75 21.06
C ARG A 163 -6.75 16.61 20.34
N VAL A 164 -5.88 16.89 19.37
CA VAL A 164 -5.15 15.86 18.63
C VAL A 164 -3.74 15.71 19.18
N GLU A 165 -3.37 14.50 19.56
CA GLU A 165 -2.04 14.13 20.03
C GLU A 165 -1.43 13.08 19.11
N LEU A 166 -0.24 13.34 18.58
CA LEU A 166 0.51 12.40 17.74
C LEU A 166 1.76 11.93 18.48
N TRP A 167 1.82 10.63 18.77
CA TRP A 167 2.87 9.99 19.52
C TRP A 167 3.73 9.10 18.62
N GLU A 168 5.04 9.30 18.64
CA GLU A 168 6.00 8.50 17.88
C GLU A 168 7.14 8.04 18.77
N SER A 169 7.40 6.74 18.77
CA SER A 169 8.45 6.12 19.59
C SER A 169 9.86 6.38 19.05
N SER A 170 9.98 6.82 17.82
CA SER A 170 11.24 7.28 17.22
C SER A 170 11.33 8.80 17.22
N GLY A 171 12.53 9.33 16.99
CA GLY A 171 12.78 10.78 16.94
C GLY A 171 12.30 11.48 15.66
N HIS A 172 11.64 10.78 14.75
CA HIS A 172 11.39 11.30 13.41
C HIS A 172 9.97 11.06 12.91
N ILE A 173 9.34 12.10 12.35
CA ILE A 173 8.09 12.00 11.59
C ILE A 173 8.41 11.36 10.24
N LEU A 174 7.57 10.39 9.82
CA LEU A 174 7.81 9.62 8.59
C LEU A 174 9.22 8.99 8.55
N GLY A 175 9.78 8.65 9.72
CA GLY A 175 11.18 8.26 9.89
C GLY A 175 11.62 7.12 8.96
N ARG A 176 10.74 6.13 8.70
CA ARG A 176 11.03 5.03 7.75
C ARG A 176 11.15 5.49 6.30
N SER A 177 10.49 6.57 5.93
CA SER A 177 10.48 7.09 4.55
C SER A 177 11.57 8.13 4.31
N PHE A 178 11.93 8.93 5.33
CA PHE A 178 12.77 10.12 5.12
C PHE A 178 13.95 10.25 6.09
N HIS A 179 14.09 9.37 7.08
CA HIS A 179 15.24 9.36 8.01
C HIS A 179 15.50 10.71 8.69
N GLY A 180 14.43 11.48 8.99
CA GLY A 180 14.51 12.82 9.61
C GLY A 180 14.60 13.99 8.65
N ALA A 181 14.78 13.76 7.35
CA ALA A 181 15.00 14.84 6.38
C ALA A 181 13.82 15.81 6.21
N VAL A 182 12.63 15.45 6.70
CA VAL A 182 11.40 16.23 6.55
C VAL A 182 10.78 16.68 7.87
N ASP A 183 11.45 16.44 9.00
CA ASP A 183 10.89 16.70 10.33
C ASP A 183 10.45 18.15 10.50
N ASP A 184 11.28 19.11 10.12
CA ASP A 184 11.00 20.54 10.18
C ASP A 184 9.72 20.92 9.40
N LEU A 185 9.53 20.33 8.23
CA LEU A 185 8.38 20.61 7.37
C LEU A 185 7.08 20.07 7.98
N TRP A 186 7.06 18.80 8.40
CA TRP A 186 5.87 18.20 8.99
C TRP A 186 5.56 18.73 10.38
N LEU A 187 6.58 18.97 11.22
CA LEU A 187 6.39 19.59 12.54
C LEU A 187 5.74 20.95 12.40
N GLY A 188 6.20 21.80 11.46
CA GLY A 188 5.58 23.09 11.20
C GLY A 188 4.09 22.98 10.88
N TRP A 189 3.70 22.08 9.97
CA TRP A 189 2.28 21.89 9.61
C TRP A 189 1.43 21.33 10.77
N LEU A 190 1.99 20.41 11.55
CA LEU A 190 1.30 19.83 12.71
C LEU A 190 1.07 20.89 13.79
N GLU A 191 2.08 21.70 14.12
CA GLU A 191 2.00 22.80 15.10
C GLU A 191 1.01 23.88 14.65
N GLU A 192 1.08 24.33 13.40
CA GLU A 192 0.14 25.31 12.82
C GLU A 192 -1.30 24.80 12.86
N SER A 193 -1.50 23.49 12.75
CA SER A 193 -2.82 22.84 12.82
C SER A 193 -3.25 22.50 14.25
N GLY A 194 -2.46 22.86 15.28
CA GLY A 194 -2.77 22.64 16.69
C GLY A 194 -2.65 21.18 17.14
N VAL A 195 -1.86 20.36 16.45
CA VAL A 195 -1.56 18.97 16.85
C VAL A 195 -0.41 18.95 17.83
N ASP A 196 -0.61 18.31 19.00
CA ASP A 196 0.44 18.11 20.01
C ASP A 196 1.29 16.88 19.61
N VAL A 197 2.56 17.11 19.25
CA VAL A 197 3.48 16.07 18.76
C VAL A 197 4.44 15.64 19.86
N ARG A 198 4.58 14.33 20.04
CA ARG A 198 5.46 13.68 21.03
C ARG A 198 6.40 12.71 20.31
N LEU A 199 7.61 13.15 20.01
CA LEU A 199 8.68 12.32 19.45
C LEU A 199 9.51 11.67 20.56
N ASP A 200 10.20 10.57 20.24
CA ASP A 200 10.96 9.73 21.19
C ASP A 200 10.12 9.22 22.37
N GLN A 201 8.81 9.16 22.21
CA GLN A 201 7.88 8.77 23.26
C GLN A 201 6.85 7.79 22.72
N PRO A 202 6.81 6.55 23.23
CA PRO A 202 5.68 5.67 22.95
C PRO A 202 4.42 6.25 23.60
N LEU A 203 3.27 5.99 23.00
CA LEU A 203 2.00 6.34 23.63
C LEU A 203 1.91 5.64 24.99
N PRO A 204 1.67 6.38 26.08
CA PRO A 204 1.56 5.80 27.42
C PRO A 204 0.46 4.75 27.52
N GLU A 205 0.72 3.66 28.23
CA GLU A 205 -0.31 2.69 28.58
C GLU A 205 -1.34 3.32 29.52
N GLY A 206 -2.60 3.01 29.31
CA GLY A 206 -3.72 3.50 30.11
C GLY A 206 -4.84 4.02 29.21
N GLN A 207 -6.07 3.72 29.60
CA GLN A 207 -7.26 4.24 28.91
C GLN A 207 -7.67 5.54 29.58
N ASP A 208 -7.59 6.64 28.86
CA ASP A 208 -8.37 7.84 29.16
C ASP A 208 -9.77 7.56 28.58
N ALA A 209 -10.78 7.50 29.45
CA ALA A 209 -12.14 7.09 29.06
C ALA A 209 -12.76 8.02 27.99
N ASP A 210 -12.29 9.26 27.93
CA ASP A 210 -12.79 10.29 27.01
C ASP A 210 -11.90 10.47 25.76
N ALA A 211 -10.86 9.63 25.61
CA ALA A 211 -9.95 9.68 24.48
C ALA A 211 -10.21 8.56 23.46
N ILE A 212 -10.19 8.90 22.18
CA ILE A 212 -10.12 7.93 21.09
C ILE A 212 -8.65 7.57 20.85
N LEU A 213 -8.35 6.28 20.94
CA LEU A 213 -7.05 5.75 20.66
C LEU A 213 -6.98 5.23 19.22
N VAL A 214 -6.01 5.70 18.43
CA VAL A 214 -5.75 5.25 17.06
C VAL A 214 -4.37 4.62 16.98
N GLN A 215 -4.31 3.38 16.50
CA GLN A 215 -3.04 2.70 16.26
C GLN A 215 -2.67 2.77 14.78
N ALA A 216 -1.57 3.48 14.47
CA ALA A 216 -0.98 3.64 13.13
C ALA A 216 0.49 3.17 13.09
N THR A 217 0.81 2.13 13.86
CA THR A 217 2.19 1.62 14.09
C THR A 217 2.67 0.62 13.04
N GLY A 218 2.15 0.72 11.82
CA GLY A 218 2.54 -0.10 10.68
C GLY A 218 1.69 -1.35 10.47
N SER A 219 2.09 -2.14 9.48
CA SER A 219 1.38 -3.33 8.99
C SER A 219 2.35 -4.44 8.65
N ALA A 220 1.84 -5.66 8.50
CA ALA A 220 2.57 -6.82 8.01
C ALA A 220 1.84 -7.47 6.83
N PRO A 221 2.56 -8.09 5.88
CA PRO A 221 1.95 -8.83 4.79
C PRO A 221 0.97 -9.89 5.28
N ALA A 222 -0.25 -9.92 4.71
CA ALA A 222 -1.34 -10.80 5.15
C ALA A 222 -1.21 -12.18 4.49
N LEU A 223 -0.35 -13.06 5.03
CA LEU A 223 0.08 -14.30 4.40
C LEU A 223 -0.08 -15.55 5.30
N ALA A 224 -0.85 -15.47 6.38
CA ALA A 224 -1.02 -16.59 7.32
C ALA A 224 -1.67 -17.85 6.70
N PHE A 225 -2.44 -17.69 5.64
CA PHE A 225 -3.11 -18.78 4.91
C PHE A 225 -2.18 -19.55 3.96
N LEU A 226 -0.98 -19.03 3.68
CA LEU A 226 -0.05 -19.61 2.70
C LEU A 226 0.69 -20.81 3.31
N ALA A 227 0.44 -21.99 2.76
CA ALA A 227 1.08 -23.26 3.14
C ALA A 227 2.02 -23.76 2.02
N VAL A 228 2.61 -22.85 1.26
CA VAL A 228 3.68 -23.10 0.28
C VAL A 228 4.96 -22.50 0.81
N GLU A 229 6.06 -23.25 0.75
CA GLU A 229 7.38 -22.73 1.08
C GLU A 229 7.77 -21.63 0.07
N ALA A 230 8.13 -20.46 0.58
CA ALA A 230 8.46 -19.31 -0.23
C ALA A 230 9.45 -18.39 0.49
N ASP A 231 10.34 -17.80 -0.27
CA ASP A 231 11.30 -16.83 0.23
C ASP A 231 10.59 -15.57 0.75
N ARG A 232 11.10 -15.01 1.85
CA ARG A 232 10.57 -13.83 2.48
C ARG A 232 11.63 -12.73 2.53
N THR A 233 11.18 -11.49 2.33
CA THR A 233 12.01 -10.31 2.55
C THR A 233 12.07 -9.94 4.04
N ALA A 234 12.93 -8.99 4.40
CA ALA A 234 13.11 -8.55 5.80
C ALA A 234 11.81 -8.05 6.45
N ARG A 235 10.87 -7.50 5.68
CA ARG A 235 9.54 -7.09 6.18
C ARG A 235 8.50 -8.22 6.19
N GLY A 236 8.90 -9.47 5.85
CA GLY A 236 8.02 -10.64 5.84
C GLY A 236 7.16 -10.79 4.58
N ALA A 237 7.35 -9.93 3.56
CA ALA A 237 6.66 -10.05 2.28
C ALA A 237 7.22 -11.22 1.46
N LEU A 238 6.44 -11.72 0.50
CA LEU A 238 6.91 -12.69 -0.46
C LEU A 238 7.97 -12.08 -1.37
N ALA A 239 9.12 -12.74 -1.49
CA ALA A 239 10.10 -12.38 -2.50
C ALA A 239 9.60 -12.84 -3.87
N THR A 240 9.58 -11.93 -4.84
CA THR A 240 9.20 -12.19 -6.23
C THR A 240 10.30 -11.74 -7.18
N ASP A 241 10.29 -12.29 -8.37
CA ASP A 241 11.08 -11.73 -9.47
C ASP A 241 10.36 -10.54 -10.15
N SER A 242 10.98 -10.02 -11.21
CA SER A 242 10.42 -8.89 -11.99
C SER A 242 9.10 -9.20 -12.68
N LEU A 243 8.71 -10.46 -12.78
CA LEU A 243 7.45 -10.95 -13.37
C LEU A 243 6.43 -11.36 -12.30
N THR A 244 6.64 -10.94 -11.04
CA THR A 244 5.78 -11.24 -9.89
C THR A 244 5.68 -12.72 -9.51
N ARG A 245 6.55 -13.59 -10.06
CA ARG A 245 6.61 -15.00 -9.69
C ARG A 245 7.20 -15.13 -8.30
N VAL A 246 6.51 -15.85 -7.41
CA VAL A 246 6.98 -16.10 -6.04
C VAL A 246 8.23 -16.97 -6.08
N LEU A 247 9.23 -16.63 -5.28
CA LEU A 247 10.49 -17.38 -5.19
C LEU A 247 10.50 -18.33 -4.00
N SER A 248 11.18 -19.47 -4.17
CA SER A 248 11.55 -20.40 -3.12
C SER A 248 12.96 -20.93 -3.40
N GLY A 249 13.89 -20.73 -2.47
CA GLY A 249 15.32 -21.00 -2.71
C GLY A 249 15.88 -20.23 -3.91
N GLY A 250 15.42 -19.00 -4.14
CA GLY A 250 15.81 -18.14 -5.26
C GLY A 250 15.20 -18.52 -6.62
N SER A 251 14.40 -19.59 -6.70
CA SER A 251 13.79 -20.04 -7.97
C SER A 251 12.27 -19.83 -7.97
N PRO A 252 11.66 -19.53 -9.13
CA PRO A 252 10.21 -19.33 -9.22
C PRO A 252 9.42 -20.60 -8.86
N VAL A 253 8.44 -20.45 -7.97
CA VAL A 253 7.44 -21.49 -7.69
C VAL A 253 6.45 -21.56 -8.86
N PRO A 254 6.31 -22.71 -9.55
CA PRO A 254 5.46 -22.82 -10.72
C PRO A 254 3.99 -22.46 -10.41
N GLY A 255 3.40 -21.58 -11.22
CA GLY A 255 2.02 -21.15 -11.11
C GLY A 255 1.70 -20.23 -9.93
N LEU A 256 2.66 -19.86 -9.07
CA LEU A 256 2.42 -19.00 -7.91
C LEU A 256 2.97 -17.59 -8.15
N TYR A 257 2.09 -16.60 -8.00
CA TYR A 257 2.37 -15.18 -8.21
C TYR A 257 1.95 -14.37 -6.98
N ALA A 258 2.61 -13.23 -6.74
CA ALA A 258 2.21 -12.32 -5.67
C ALA A 258 2.35 -10.85 -6.12
N VAL A 259 1.36 -10.03 -5.78
CA VAL A 259 1.21 -8.65 -6.24
C VAL A 259 0.81 -7.70 -5.10
N GLY A 260 1.13 -6.42 -5.24
CA GLY A 260 0.78 -5.39 -4.25
C GLY A 260 1.56 -5.54 -2.95
N ASP A 261 0.92 -5.21 -1.81
CA ASP A 261 1.61 -5.02 -0.54
C ASP A 261 2.11 -6.32 0.12
N CYS A 262 1.61 -7.48 -0.30
CA CYS A 262 2.09 -8.77 0.22
C CYS A 262 3.38 -9.25 -0.45
N ALA A 263 3.91 -8.53 -1.45
CA ALA A 263 5.04 -8.95 -2.26
C ALA A 263 6.08 -7.84 -2.47
N ASP A 264 7.35 -8.22 -2.47
CA ASP A 264 8.48 -7.38 -2.84
C ASP A 264 9.18 -7.98 -4.05
N ALA A 265 9.44 -7.18 -5.09
CA ALA A 265 10.15 -7.64 -6.28
C ALA A 265 11.66 -7.43 -6.13
N LEU A 266 12.43 -8.51 -6.26
CA LEU A 266 13.88 -8.49 -6.26
C LEU A 266 14.38 -8.20 -7.67
N LEU A 267 15.09 -7.09 -7.86
CA LEU A 267 15.56 -6.58 -9.14
C LEU A 267 17.09 -6.42 -9.11
N GLY A 268 17.82 -7.53 -9.08
CA GLY A 268 19.26 -7.54 -8.83
C GLY A 268 19.56 -7.06 -7.41
N GLU A 269 20.32 -5.98 -7.28
CA GLU A 269 20.67 -5.38 -5.98
C GLU A 269 19.54 -4.49 -5.40
N THR A 270 18.48 -4.22 -6.17
CA THR A 270 17.37 -3.34 -5.76
C THR A 270 16.16 -4.16 -5.41
N THR A 271 15.50 -3.81 -4.30
CA THR A 271 14.20 -4.37 -3.94
C THR A 271 13.12 -3.31 -4.16
N LEU A 272 12.08 -3.66 -4.92
CA LEU A 272 10.89 -2.84 -5.06
C LEU A 272 9.85 -3.32 -4.04
N GLU A 273 9.80 -2.63 -2.92
CA GLU A 273 8.92 -3.00 -1.81
C GLU A 273 7.43 -2.81 -2.16
N GLY A 274 6.57 -3.65 -1.57
CA GLY A 274 5.13 -3.42 -1.52
C GLY A 274 4.76 -2.27 -0.58
N GLY A 275 3.44 -2.00 -0.46
CA GLY A 275 2.94 -0.90 0.37
C GLY A 275 2.67 0.38 -0.41
N HIS A 276 2.68 0.31 -1.74
CA HIS A 276 2.50 1.46 -2.62
C HIS A 276 1.38 1.22 -3.63
N TRP A 277 0.47 2.17 -3.73
CA TRP A 277 -0.66 2.14 -4.65
C TRP A 277 -0.23 1.93 -6.11
N THR A 278 0.84 2.60 -6.56
CA THR A 278 1.37 2.47 -7.92
C THR A 278 1.89 1.07 -8.22
N LYS A 279 2.49 0.37 -7.25
CA LYS A 279 2.89 -1.03 -7.40
C LYS A 279 1.67 -1.93 -7.56
N ALA A 280 0.67 -1.81 -6.68
CA ALA A 280 -0.58 -2.56 -6.75
C ALA A 280 -1.30 -2.36 -8.10
N LEU A 281 -1.29 -1.13 -8.64
CA LEU A 281 -1.86 -0.78 -9.93
C LEU A 281 -1.16 -1.48 -11.10
N ASN A 282 0.16 -1.64 -11.05
CA ASN A 282 0.98 -2.02 -12.21
C ASN A 282 1.45 -3.47 -12.22
N ASP A 283 1.50 -4.16 -11.07
CA ASP A 283 1.97 -5.55 -10.97
C ASP A 283 1.17 -6.50 -11.88
N GLY A 284 -0.15 -6.27 -12.03
CA GLY A 284 -1.03 -7.11 -12.82
C GLY A 284 -0.58 -7.30 -14.28
N LYS A 285 0.06 -6.29 -14.89
CA LYS A 285 0.59 -6.39 -16.27
C LYS A 285 1.73 -7.40 -16.37
N ALA A 286 2.64 -7.39 -15.40
CA ALA A 286 3.74 -8.33 -15.36
C ALA A 286 3.25 -9.75 -15.07
N THR A 287 2.27 -9.87 -14.16
CA THR A 287 1.63 -11.14 -13.83
C THR A 287 0.92 -11.75 -15.04
N ALA A 288 0.11 -10.97 -15.76
CA ALA A 288 -0.58 -11.43 -16.96
C ALA A 288 0.42 -11.87 -18.04
N ALA A 289 1.49 -11.09 -18.23
CA ALA A 289 2.54 -11.43 -19.18
C ALA A 289 3.22 -12.77 -18.83
N ALA A 290 3.53 -12.99 -17.54
CA ALA A 290 4.15 -14.23 -17.07
C ALA A 290 3.22 -15.45 -17.22
N ILE A 291 1.93 -15.29 -16.90
CA ILE A 291 0.93 -16.38 -17.01
C ILE A 291 0.69 -16.78 -18.46
N LEU A 292 0.61 -15.79 -19.37
CA LEU A 292 0.26 -16.02 -20.78
C LEU A 292 1.47 -16.20 -21.70
N GLY A 293 2.69 -16.02 -21.19
CA GLY A 293 3.90 -16.11 -21.99
C GLY A 293 4.02 -15.00 -23.04
N VAL A 294 3.41 -13.83 -22.80
CA VAL A 294 3.51 -12.66 -23.69
C VAL A 294 4.58 -11.69 -23.18
N PRO A 295 5.10 -10.79 -24.05
CA PRO A 295 6.10 -9.83 -23.60
C PRO A 295 5.61 -8.94 -22.46
N PRO A 296 6.38 -8.80 -21.35
CA PRO A 296 6.03 -7.92 -20.25
C PRO A 296 6.26 -6.44 -20.62
N PRO A 297 5.69 -5.50 -19.84
CA PRO A 297 6.01 -4.07 -19.99
C PRO A 297 7.52 -3.84 -19.93
N ALA A 298 8.05 -2.99 -20.82
CA ALA A 298 9.48 -2.71 -20.93
C ALA A 298 10.09 -2.05 -19.67
N TYR A 299 9.25 -1.37 -18.87
CA TYR A 299 9.68 -0.65 -17.68
C TYR A 299 8.86 -1.05 -16.46
N ILE A 300 9.52 -1.00 -15.31
CA ILE A 300 8.93 -1.12 -13.99
C ILE A 300 8.75 0.32 -13.47
N PRO A 301 7.52 0.72 -13.06
CA PRO A 301 7.31 2.02 -12.45
C PRO A 301 8.09 2.14 -11.13
N PRO A 302 8.61 3.34 -10.79
CA PRO A 302 9.21 3.56 -9.48
C PRO A 302 8.17 3.43 -8.37
N VAL A 303 8.64 3.22 -7.14
CA VAL A 303 7.82 3.40 -5.94
C VAL A 303 7.32 4.83 -5.89
N GLU A 304 6.05 5.00 -5.58
CA GLU A 304 5.43 6.31 -5.45
C GLU A 304 4.43 6.32 -4.30
N VAL A 305 4.53 7.33 -3.45
CA VAL A 305 3.55 7.67 -2.42
C VAL A 305 2.93 9.01 -2.80
N PHE A 306 1.63 9.12 -2.65
CA PHE A 306 0.92 10.39 -2.74
C PHE A 306 0.03 10.57 -1.52
N SER A 307 -0.05 11.78 -1.03
CA SER A 307 -0.88 12.14 0.12
C SER A 307 -1.39 13.58 -0.03
N THR A 308 -2.48 13.87 0.65
CA THR A 308 -2.94 15.24 0.87
C THR A 308 -3.04 15.44 2.37
N GLN A 309 -2.25 16.35 2.92
CA GLN A 309 -2.17 16.60 4.35
C GLN A 309 -2.03 18.10 4.58
N PHE A 310 -2.72 18.63 5.57
CA PHE A 310 -2.64 20.05 5.98
C PHE A 310 -2.84 21.05 4.82
N GLY A 311 -3.67 20.66 3.83
CA GLY A 311 -3.93 21.49 2.64
C GLY A 311 -2.88 21.35 1.52
N HIS A 312 -1.85 20.53 1.68
CA HIS A 312 -0.78 20.34 0.69
C HIS A 312 -0.94 19.04 -0.09
N GLU A 313 -0.64 19.09 -1.40
CA GLU A 313 -0.48 17.91 -2.25
C GLU A 313 0.96 17.39 -2.18
N ILE A 314 1.14 16.20 -1.67
CA ILE A 314 2.44 15.59 -1.38
C ILE A 314 2.66 14.39 -2.30
N GLY A 315 3.80 14.34 -2.96
CA GLY A 315 4.22 13.20 -3.76
C GLY A 315 5.67 12.82 -3.51
N LEU A 316 5.93 11.55 -3.15
CA LEU A 316 7.28 10.99 -3.09
C LEU A 316 7.43 9.98 -4.22
N VAL A 317 8.50 10.06 -4.99
CA VAL A 317 8.88 9.07 -5.99
C VAL A 317 10.32 8.62 -5.79
N GLY A 318 10.57 7.32 -5.90
CA GLY A 318 11.87 6.70 -5.60
C GLY A 318 12.04 6.30 -4.14
N THR A 319 13.24 5.87 -3.77
CA THR A 319 13.60 5.45 -2.41
C THR A 319 14.60 6.43 -1.84
N VAL A 320 14.24 7.03 -0.70
CA VAL A 320 15.11 8.00 0.00
C VAL A 320 16.25 7.24 0.67
N PRO A 321 17.50 7.53 0.33
CA PRO A 321 18.66 6.94 1.01
C PRO A 321 18.91 7.62 2.36
N ALA A 322 19.28 6.83 3.36
CA ALA A 322 19.55 7.35 4.71
C ALA A 322 20.84 8.18 4.80
N ASP A 323 21.76 7.97 3.89
CA ASP A 323 23.13 8.54 3.87
C ASP A 323 23.30 9.73 2.91
N VAL A 324 22.22 10.23 2.29
CA VAL A 324 22.24 11.36 1.37
C VAL A 324 21.31 12.46 1.88
N ALA A 325 21.86 13.65 2.11
CA ALA A 325 21.04 14.83 2.41
C ALA A 325 20.34 15.34 1.14
N PRO A 326 19.07 15.79 1.23
CA PRO A 326 18.38 16.34 0.07
C PRO A 326 18.84 17.75 -0.28
N ALA A 327 18.83 18.09 -1.56
CA ALA A 327 18.79 19.46 -2.03
C ALA A 327 17.34 19.97 -2.01
N ARG A 328 17.10 21.14 -1.41
CA ARG A 328 15.77 21.79 -1.37
C ARG A 328 15.71 22.88 -2.44
N GLU A 329 14.63 22.90 -3.20
CA GLU A 329 14.40 23.83 -4.29
C GLU A 329 12.95 24.33 -4.30
N GLU A 330 12.76 25.59 -4.70
CA GLU A 330 11.46 26.16 -5.01
C GLU A 330 11.33 26.30 -6.53
N PRO A 331 10.56 25.44 -7.19
CA PRO A 331 10.37 25.52 -8.64
C PRO A 331 9.71 26.86 -9.07
N PRO A 332 10.02 27.38 -10.26
CA PRO A 332 9.50 28.69 -10.73
C PRO A 332 7.96 28.78 -10.82
N ARG A 333 7.26 27.65 -10.74
CA ARG A 333 5.80 27.56 -10.84
C ARG A 333 5.12 27.30 -9.49
N GLY A 334 5.83 27.50 -8.40
CA GLY A 334 5.36 27.31 -7.04
C GLY A 334 5.53 25.89 -6.51
N GLY A 335 5.24 25.74 -5.24
CA GLY A 335 5.51 24.52 -4.46
C GLY A 335 6.98 24.40 -4.07
N SER A 336 7.33 23.27 -3.49
CA SER A 336 8.71 22.94 -3.12
C SER A 336 9.07 21.52 -3.47
N VAL A 337 10.34 21.26 -3.65
CA VAL A 337 10.85 19.89 -3.88
C VAL A 337 12.11 19.63 -3.05
N MET A 338 12.27 18.39 -2.64
CA MET A 338 13.50 17.87 -2.06
C MET A 338 14.01 16.75 -2.97
N ARG A 339 15.27 16.85 -3.38
CA ARG A 339 15.92 15.91 -4.31
C ARG A 339 17.04 15.16 -3.59
N TRP A 340 17.04 13.86 -3.69
CA TRP A 340 18.16 13.01 -3.27
C TRP A 340 18.88 12.52 -4.50
N GLU A 341 20.13 12.91 -4.62
CA GLU A 341 20.99 12.58 -5.77
C GLU A 341 22.34 12.02 -5.32
N ARG A 342 22.84 11.06 -6.05
CA ARG A 342 24.18 10.51 -5.85
C ARG A 342 24.89 10.50 -7.20
N GLU A 343 26.05 11.14 -7.30
CA GLU A 343 26.85 11.23 -8.54
C GLU A 343 26.04 11.74 -9.75
N GLY A 344 25.17 12.75 -9.52
CA GLY A 344 24.30 13.32 -10.56
C GLY A 344 23.10 12.44 -10.97
N ARG A 345 22.90 11.30 -10.30
CA ARG A 345 21.76 10.42 -10.53
C ARG A 345 20.67 10.65 -9.47
N LEU A 346 19.46 10.97 -9.91
CA LEU A 346 18.30 11.07 -9.04
C LEU A 346 17.99 9.71 -8.41
N LEU A 347 17.79 9.66 -7.09
CA LEU A 347 17.38 8.49 -6.32
C LEU A 347 15.95 8.62 -5.81
N ALA A 348 15.57 9.82 -5.35
CA ALA A 348 14.22 10.13 -4.89
C ALA A 348 13.90 11.62 -5.08
N LEU A 349 12.61 11.93 -5.16
CA LEU A 349 12.11 13.29 -5.13
C LEU A 349 10.84 13.34 -4.27
N LEU A 350 10.84 14.22 -3.27
CA LEU A 350 9.63 14.67 -2.59
C LEU A 350 9.16 15.97 -3.27
N SER A 351 7.88 16.02 -3.58
CA SER A 351 7.18 17.17 -4.14
C SER A 351 6.08 17.59 -3.18
N VAL A 352 6.05 18.86 -2.85
CA VAL A 352 4.93 19.53 -2.15
C VAL A 352 4.38 20.58 -3.08
N ASP A 353 3.13 20.44 -3.50
CA ASP A 353 2.43 21.34 -4.43
C ASP A 353 3.16 21.59 -5.78
N ALA A 354 4.03 20.66 -6.18
CA ALA A 354 4.83 20.75 -7.41
C ALA A 354 4.64 19.53 -8.34
N PRO A 355 3.42 19.23 -8.83
CA PRO A 355 3.08 18.00 -9.53
C PRO A 355 3.86 17.78 -10.84
N ARG A 356 4.35 18.86 -11.47
CA ARG A 356 5.17 18.76 -12.68
C ARG A 356 6.54 18.15 -12.41
N GLU A 357 7.18 18.55 -11.31
CA GLU A 357 8.48 18.02 -10.90
C GLU A 357 8.36 16.55 -10.52
N LEU A 358 7.28 16.17 -9.81
CA LEU A 358 6.95 14.77 -9.53
C LEU A 358 6.81 13.96 -10.84
N SER A 359 6.10 14.48 -11.83
CA SER A 359 5.92 13.81 -13.13
C SER A 359 7.23 13.61 -13.89
N ARG A 360 8.17 14.59 -13.82
CA ARG A 360 9.52 14.48 -14.42
C ARG A 360 10.34 13.41 -13.71
N ALA A 361 10.36 13.43 -12.38
CA ALA A 361 11.08 12.46 -11.56
C ALA A 361 10.55 11.03 -11.78
N ARG A 362 9.24 10.85 -11.89
CA ARG A 362 8.61 9.56 -12.21
C ARG A 362 9.13 8.97 -13.54
N LYS A 363 9.38 9.79 -14.54
CA LYS A 363 9.96 9.35 -15.81
C LYS A 363 11.45 8.99 -15.68
N ALA A 364 12.19 9.78 -14.92
CA ALA A 364 13.64 9.58 -14.72
C ALA A 364 13.95 8.31 -13.91
N LEU A 365 13.08 7.96 -12.95
CA LEU A 365 13.27 6.83 -12.03
C LEU A 365 12.70 5.49 -12.52
N ARG A 366 12.22 5.41 -13.75
CA ARG A 366 11.77 4.14 -14.33
C ARG A 366 12.91 3.16 -14.48
N VAL A 367 12.72 1.94 -14.00
CA VAL A 367 13.68 0.85 -14.17
C VAL A 367 13.33 0.07 -15.44
N ARG A 368 14.31 -0.11 -16.32
CA ARG A 368 14.12 -0.98 -17.49
C ARG A 368 14.10 -2.44 -17.02
N ARG A 369 13.13 -3.18 -17.48
CA ARG A 369 13.06 -4.62 -17.21
C ARG A 369 14.15 -5.29 -18.02
N GLY A 370 15.06 -5.99 -17.37
CA GLY A 370 16.15 -6.73 -18.00
C GLY A 370 15.69 -8.02 -18.69
#